data_d5630e943dbab754f43668b103b0ece6
#
_entry.id   d5630e943dbab754f43668b103b0ece6
#
_cell.length_a   1.000
_cell.length_b   1.000
_cell.length_c   1.000
_cell.angle_alpha   90.00
_cell.angle_beta   90.00
_cell.angle_gamma   90.00
#
_symmetry.space_group_name_H-M   'P 1'
#
loop_
_entity.id
_entity.type
_entity.pdbx_description
1 polymer ?
#
loop_
_entity_poly.entity_id
_entity_poly.type
_entity_poly.pdbx_seq_one_letter_code
_entity_poly.pdbx_strand_id
1 'polypeptide(L)'
;TIEIDVAPGKDRSGSTMCSIQNPTAYDENVRIDIATSAGIAVAAPGSLAIGATQTADFPIGILAPSKAEMKDHQVTIRASVTHINGVSSPSTAEQSTNMIVSVKQFTMVQIVAQNSFTQLKPKVDYIFVFDVYNHGNFEDKFRFEIIDKDPDNTLSKQGFQVTLPAVSLEMPATDSAKKVKINVRTPKIQGWTDAYYQLEFQATSDFSMRDDKDNPITESQIITIYVRGVYLPGFEIIPTLSMVALAAAVMGRRYLNTDEEEESPMGLF
;
A
#
# COMPACT_ATOMS: atom_id res chain seq x y z
N THR A 1 23.43 14.79 -14.57
CA THR A 1 22.20 14.05 -14.23
C THR A 1 21.05 15.02 -14.10
N ILE A 2 19.91 14.68 -14.66
CA ILE A 2 18.66 15.42 -14.53
C ILE A 2 17.71 14.55 -13.72
N GLU A 3 17.10 15.12 -12.70
CA GLU A 3 16.11 14.42 -11.89
C GLU A 3 14.70 14.84 -12.30
N ILE A 4 13.81 13.87 -12.47
CA ILE A 4 12.39 14.08 -12.84
C ILE A 4 11.50 13.49 -11.76
N ASP A 5 10.61 14.32 -11.22
CA ASP A 5 9.59 13.91 -10.27
C ASP A 5 8.30 13.59 -11.04
N VAL A 6 7.82 12.34 -10.92
CA VAL A 6 6.62 11.85 -11.61
C VAL A 6 5.43 11.64 -10.67
N ALA A 7 5.53 12.12 -9.43
CA ALA A 7 4.44 12.07 -8.48
C ALA A 7 3.18 12.79 -9.01
N PRO A 8 1.98 12.39 -8.61
CA PRO A 8 0.75 13.06 -9.02
C PRO A 8 0.78 14.56 -8.73
N GLY A 9 0.46 15.37 -9.72
CA GLY A 9 0.47 16.85 -9.62
C GLY A 9 1.84 17.51 -9.84
N LYS A 10 2.89 16.74 -10.09
CA LYS A 10 4.21 17.27 -10.45
C LYS A 10 4.36 17.44 -11.98
N ASP A 11 5.24 18.37 -12.34
CA ASP A 11 5.60 18.61 -13.74
C ASP A 11 6.65 17.55 -14.16
N ARG A 12 6.20 16.52 -14.82
CA ARG A 12 6.98 15.35 -15.24
C ARG A 12 8.03 15.65 -16.33
N SER A 13 8.46 16.88 -16.43
CA SER A 13 9.38 17.36 -17.45
C SER A 13 10.71 17.83 -16.83
N GLY A 14 11.73 17.80 -17.66
CA GLY A 14 13.03 18.37 -17.36
C GLY A 14 13.62 18.97 -18.62
N SER A 15 14.56 19.90 -18.47
CA SER A 15 15.28 20.47 -19.61
C SER A 15 16.74 20.70 -19.27
N THR A 16 17.58 20.65 -20.28
CA THR A 16 19.01 21.02 -20.19
C THR A 16 19.45 21.67 -21.46
N MET A 17 20.57 22.41 -21.38
CA MET A 17 21.22 22.99 -22.56
C MET A 17 22.44 22.16 -22.94
N CYS A 18 22.60 21.89 -24.19
CA CYS A 18 23.80 21.29 -24.79
C CYS A 18 24.45 22.28 -25.75
N SER A 19 25.77 22.21 -25.81
CA SER A 19 26.60 23.06 -26.70
C SER A 19 27.33 22.21 -27.71
N ILE A 20 27.38 22.66 -28.97
CA ILE A 20 28.20 22.09 -30.02
C ILE A 20 29.12 23.18 -30.54
N GLN A 21 30.41 22.87 -30.59
CA GLN A 21 31.44 23.73 -31.18
C GLN A 21 31.82 23.19 -32.57
N ASN A 22 31.79 24.06 -33.57
CA ASN A 22 32.39 23.81 -34.87
C ASN A 22 33.86 24.28 -34.83
N PRO A 23 34.85 23.38 -34.83
CA PRO A 23 36.27 23.76 -34.79
C PRO A 23 36.83 24.11 -36.18
N THR A 24 36.04 23.97 -37.24
CA THR A 24 36.51 24.17 -38.62
C THR A 24 36.37 25.61 -39.10
N ALA A 25 37.02 25.97 -40.19
CA ALA A 25 36.94 27.27 -40.81
C ALA A 25 35.74 27.37 -41.82
N TYR A 26 34.83 26.42 -41.78
CA TYR A 26 33.71 26.31 -42.70
C TYR A 26 32.38 26.33 -41.95
N ASP A 27 31.32 26.79 -42.61
CA ASP A 27 29.96 26.68 -42.07
C ASP A 27 29.47 25.25 -42.19
N GLU A 28 28.92 24.71 -41.07
CA GLU A 28 28.47 23.34 -41.00
C GLU A 28 26.97 23.25 -40.67
N ASN A 29 26.24 22.31 -41.31
CA ASN A 29 24.96 21.84 -40.84
C ASN A 29 25.14 20.52 -40.13
N VAL A 30 24.74 20.51 -38.86
CA VAL A 30 24.86 19.36 -37.96
C VAL A 30 23.48 18.80 -37.72
N ARG A 31 23.33 17.51 -37.93
CA ARG A 31 22.15 16.74 -37.54
C ARG A 31 22.30 16.24 -36.12
N ILE A 32 21.24 16.38 -35.33
CA ILE A 32 21.17 15.87 -33.96
C ILE A 32 20.25 14.65 -33.90
N ASP A 33 20.83 13.53 -33.55
CA ASP A 33 20.09 12.28 -33.31
C ASP A 33 20.13 11.92 -31.83
N ILE A 34 18.98 11.54 -31.24
CA ILE A 34 18.86 11.17 -29.83
C ILE A 34 18.44 9.72 -29.76
N ALA A 35 19.18 8.94 -28.98
CA ALA A 35 18.81 7.59 -28.57
C ALA A 35 18.56 7.57 -27.09
N THR A 36 17.41 7.03 -26.64
CA THR A 36 17.04 6.91 -25.24
C THR A 36 16.70 5.47 -24.91
N SER A 37 16.91 5.08 -23.66
CA SER A 37 16.30 3.87 -23.12
C SER A 37 14.77 4.01 -23.07
N ALA A 38 14.05 2.90 -23.20
CA ALA A 38 12.58 2.90 -23.15
C ALA A 38 12.07 3.53 -21.84
N GLY A 39 10.96 4.27 -21.91
CA GLY A 39 10.28 4.80 -20.73
C GLY A 39 10.33 6.32 -20.56
N ILE A 40 11.11 7.06 -21.36
CA ILE A 40 11.10 8.52 -21.39
C ILE A 40 11.05 9.03 -22.84
N ALA A 41 10.46 10.20 -23.03
CA ALA A 41 10.49 10.92 -24.30
C ALA A 41 11.50 12.06 -24.22
N VAL A 42 12.32 12.22 -25.27
CA VAL A 42 13.30 13.30 -25.35
C VAL A 42 13.12 14.04 -26.66
N ALA A 43 13.16 15.36 -26.61
CA ALA A 43 13.05 16.25 -27.77
C ALA A 43 14.24 17.18 -27.85
N ALA A 44 14.78 17.33 -29.06
CA ALA A 44 15.81 18.31 -29.39
C ALA A 44 15.60 18.82 -30.82
N PRO A 45 16.27 19.91 -31.25
CA PRO A 45 16.32 20.32 -32.65
C PRO A 45 16.89 19.21 -33.53
N GLY A 46 16.27 18.90 -34.68
CA GLY A 46 16.74 17.85 -35.58
C GLY A 46 18.02 18.23 -36.32
N SER A 47 18.30 19.54 -36.49
CA SER A 47 19.51 20.06 -37.14
C SER A 47 19.84 21.47 -36.66
N LEU A 48 21.11 21.81 -36.71
CA LEU A 48 21.66 23.12 -36.36
C LEU A 48 22.63 23.58 -37.45
N ALA A 49 22.56 24.87 -37.85
CA ALA A 49 23.57 25.51 -38.66
C ALA A 49 24.56 26.22 -37.75
N ILE A 50 25.84 25.91 -37.87
CA ILE A 50 26.91 26.42 -37.01
C ILE A 50 27.96 27.06 -37.88
N GLY A 51 28.19 28.37 -37.70
CA GLY A 51 29.22 29.10 -38.44
C GLY A 51 30.63 28.61 -38.12
N ALA A 52 31.58 28.99 -39.01
CA ALA A 52 32.99 28.68 -38.85
C ALA A 52 33.50 29.13 -37.45
N THR A 53 34.16 28.24 -36.72
CA THR A 53 34.72 28.47 -35.35
C THR A 53 33.71 28.88 -34.29
N GLN A 54 32.41 28.75 -34.57
CA GLN A 54 31.34 29.13 -33.63
C GLN A 54 30.87 27.97 -32.75
N THR A 55 30.20 28.33 -31.66
CA THR A 55 29.50 27.42 -30.77
C THR A 55 28.01 27.71 -30.86
N ALA A 56 27.20 26.65 -30.94
CA ALA A 56 25.74 26.75 -30.89
C ALA A 56 25.19 26.00 -29.68
N ASP A 57 24.34 26.65 -28.92
CA ASP A 57 23.62 26.06 -27.81
C ASP A 57 22.22 25.64 -28.25
N PHE A 58 21.76 24.50 -27.77
CA PHE A 58 20.43 24.01 -28.07
C PHE A 58 19.78 23.35 -26.84
N PRO A 59 18.46 23.50 -26.67
CA PRO A 59 17.74 22.89 -25.56
C PRO A 59 17.42 21.41 -25.83
N ILE A 60 17.48 20.61 -24.77
CA ILE A 60 16.96 19.25 -24.77
C ILE A 60 15.82 19.22 -23.74
N GLY A 61 14.61 18.90 -24.23
CA GLY A 61 13.43 18.68 -23.38
C GLY A 61 13.23 17.21 -23.11
N ILE A 62 12.87 16.87 -21.90
CA ILE A 62 12.65 15.51 -21.44
C ILE A 62 11.27 15.43 -20.81
N LEU A 63 10.52 14.39 -21.12
CA LEU A 63 9.19 14.12 -20.56
C LEU A 63 9.09 12.66 -20.14
N ALA A 64 8.78 12.43 -18.88
CA ALA A 64 8.47 11.11 -18.36
C ALA A 64 6.95 10.85 -18.38
N PRO A 65 6.49 9.62 -18.67
CA PRO A 65 5.08 9.26 -18.54
C PRO A 65 4.65 9.31 -17.06
N SER A 66 3.34 9.39 -16.82
CA SER A 66 2.79 9.28 -15.47
C SER A 66 3.13 7.90 -14.91
N LYS A 67 3.55 7.85 -13.65
CA LYS A 67 3.98 6.62 -12.96
C LYS A 67 5.15 5.91 -13.67
N ALA A 68 6.04 6.66 -14.34
CA ALA A 68 7.28 6.08 -14.83
C ALA A 68 8.01 5.39 -13.67
N GLU A 69 8.49 4.17 -13.91
CA GLU A 69 9.23 3.40 -12.90
C GLU A 69 10.47 4.19 -12.43
N MET A 70 10.74 4.16 -11.13
CA MET A 70 11.97 4.72 -10.55
C MET A 70 13.17 4.01 -11.18
N LYS A 71 13.91 4.75 -12.00
CA LYS A 71 15.00 4.21 -12.80
C LYS A 71 15.88 5.31 -13.38
N ASP A 72 17.16 4.97 -13.60
CA ASP A 72 18.08 5.78 -14.37
C ASP A 72 17.98 5.43 -15.84
N HIS A 73 17.72 6.45 -16.68
CA HIS A 73 17.64 6.36 -18.11
C HIS A 73 18.87 6.98 -18.76
N GLN A 74 19.54 6.22 -19.61
CA GLN A 74 20.64 6.76 -20.40
C GLN A 74 20.10 7.40 -21.67
N VAL A 75 20.52 8.63 -21.93
CA VAL A 75 20.23 9.38 -23.15
C VAL A 75 21.55 9.62 -23.84
N THR A 76 21.67 9.14 -25.08
CA THR A 76 22.81 9.35 -25.93
C THR A 76 22.45 10.39 -27.01
N ILE A 77 23.20 11.46 -27.08
CA ILE A 77 23.05 12.54 -28.04
C ILE A 77 24.18 12.39 -29.04
N ARG A 78 23.83 12.28 -30.31
CA ARG A 78 24.78 12.19 -31.44
C ARG A 78 24.64 13.40 -32.34
N ALA A 79 25.75 14.00 -32.66
CA ALA A 79 25.85 15.10 -33.59
C ALA A 79 26.66 14.64 -34.83
N SER A 80 26.11 14.77 -36.02
CA SER A 80 26.77 14.38 -37.27
C SER A 80 26.73 15.53 -38.28
N VAL A 81 27.89 15.83 -38.91
CA VAL A 81 27.97 16.86 -39.94
C VAL A 81 27.37 16.33 -41.26
N THR A 82 26.33 17.00 -41.76
CA THR A 82 25.62 16.62 -42.97
C THR A 82 26.01 17.46 -44.17
N HIS A 83 26.33 18.76 -44.00
CA HIS A 83 26.73 19.67 -45.05
C HIS A 83 27.88 20.57 -44.59
N ILE A 84 28.76 20.90 -45.48
CA ILE A 84 29.86 21.87 -45.28
C ILE A 84 29.71 22.93 -46.42
N ASN A 85 29.61 24.22 -46.04
CA ASN A 85 29.35 25.33 -46.97
C ASN A 85 28.16 25.05 -47.91
N GLY A 86 27.09 24.42 -47.43
CA GLY A 86 25.92 24.08 -48.21
C GLY A 86 26.05 22.86 -49.13
N VAL A 87 27.22 22.21 -49.19
CA VAL A 87 27.46 21.01 -49.96
C VAL A 87 27.40 19.77 -49.03
N SER A 88 26.72 18.71 -49.50
CA SER A 88 26.62 17.46 -48.77
C SER A 88 28.00 16.91 -48.43
N SER A 89 28.26 16.63 -47.17
CA SER A 89 29.56 16.13 -46.72
C SER A 89 29.70 14.65 -47.05
N PRO A 90 30.77 14.22 -47.72
CA PRO A 90 31.05 12.81 -48.00
C PRO A 90 31.61 12.09 -46.76
N SER A 91 32.02 12.83 -45.73
CA SER A 91 32.58 12.32 -44.49
C SER A 91 31.63 12.62 -43.33
N THR A 92 31.20 11.61 -42.64
CA THR A 92 30.40 11.73 -41.39
C THR A 92 31.33 11.89 -40.19
N ALA A 93 31.72 13.14 -39.90
CA ALA A 93 32.27 13.44 -38.59
C ALA A 93 31.13 13.31 -37.58
N GLU A 94 31.26 12.39 -36.66
CA GLU A 94 30.26 12.12 -35.64
C GLU A 94 30.87 12.26 -34.24
N GLN A 95 30.17 12.96 -33.34
CA GLN A 95 30.48 13.05 -31.92
C GLN A 95 29.27 12.62 -31.12
N SER A 96 29.49 11.96 -30.02
CA SER A 96 28.42 11.55 -29.11
C SER A 96 28.73 11.89 -27.67
N THR A 97 27.69 12.24 -26.92
CA THR A 97 27.74 12.44 -25.46
C THR A 97 26.58 11.74 -24.81
N ASN A 98 26.77 11.37 -23.56
CA ASN A 98 25.76 10.68 -22.78
C ASN A 98 25.35 11.54 -21.57
N MET A 99 24.06 11.50 -21.26
CA MET A 99 23.53 12.02 -20.00
C MET A 99 22.63 11.00 -19.33
N ILE A 100 22.47 11.15 -18.01
CA ILE A 100 21.59 10.33 -17.20
C ILE A 100 20.39 11.16 -16.80
N VAL A 101 19.21 10.59 -16.98
CA VAL A 101 17.92 11.10 -16.51
C VAL A 101 17.42 10.14 -15.42
N SER A 102 17.31 10.62 -14.21
CA SER A 102 16.88 9.84 -13.06
C SER A 102 15.42 10.14 -12.73
N VAL A 103 14.56 9.13 -12.80
CA VAL A 103 13.17 9.23 -12.34
C VAL A 103 13.15 8.98 -10.86
N LYS A 104 12.64 9.96 -10.09
CA LYS A 104 12.53 9.85 -8.61
C LYS A 104 11.49 8.84 -8.20
N GLN A 105 11.73 8.16 -7.08
CA GLN A 105 10.71 7.37 -6.42
C GLN A 105 9.66 8.29 -5.78
N PHE A 106 8.41 7.91 -5.90
CA PHE A 106 7.34 8.43 -5.05
C PHE A 106 6.52 7.26 -4.52
N THR A 107 5.90 7.46 -3.38
CA THR A 107 5.00 6.49 -2.77
C THR A 107 3.57 7.01 -2.74
N MET A 108 2.63 6.10 -2.90
CA MET A 108 1.21 6.35 -2.75
C MET A 108 0.55 5.04 -2.36
N VAL A 109 -0.04 5.00 -1.18
CA VAL A 109 -0.73 3.83 -0.65
C VAL A 109 -2.23 4.06 -0.65
N GLN A 110 -3.01 3.01 -0.90
CA GLN A 110 -4.46 3.01 -0.74
C GLN A 110 -4.88 1.79 0.06
N ILE A 111 -5.81 1.99 1.00
CA ILE A 111 -6.38 0.93 1.81
C ILE A 111 -7.88 0.85 1.52
N VAL A 112 -8.38 -0.36 1.28
CA VAL A 112 -9.81 -0.61 1.07
C VAL A 112 -10.25 -1.75 2.00
N ALA A 113 -11.16 -1.45 2.91
CA ALA A 113 -11.78 -2.49 3.73
C ALA A 113 -12.78 -3.29 2.91
N GLN A 114 -12.72 -4.62 2.95
CA GLN A 114 -13.72 -5.47 2.27
C GLN A 114 -15.11 -5.30 2.88
N ASN A 115 -15.17 -5.05 4.19
CA ASN A 115 -16.41 -4.75 4.91
C ASN A 115 -16.16 -3.55 5.83
N SER A 116 -16.74 -2.41 5.53
CA SER A 116 -16.62 -1.20 6.35
C SER A 116 -17.56 -1.18 7.55
N PHE A 117 -18.58 -2.04 7.56
CA PHE A 117 -19.52 -2.22 8.65
C PHE A 117 -19.80 -3.71 8.87
N THR A 118 -19.71 -4.15 10.14
CA THR A 118 -19.99 -5.55 10.48
C THR A 118 -20.71 -5.64 11.82
N GLN A 119 -21.81 -6.38 11.85
CA GLN A 119 -22.54 -6.70 13.07
C GLN A 119 -21.98 -8.01 13.66
N LEU A 120 -21.54 -7.96 14.92
CA LEU A 120 -21.01 -9.11 15.64
C LEU A 120 -21.79 -9.33 16.95
N LYS A 121 -21.69 -10.56 17.46
CA LYS A 121 -22.17 -10.91 18.80
C LYS A 121 -21.01 -10.75 19.83
N PRO A 122 -21.29 -10.63 21.13
CA PRO A 122 -20.27 -10.72 22.16
C PRO A 122 -19.53 -12.07 22.12
N LYS A 123 -18.24 -12.08 22.47
CA LYS A 123 -17.35 -13.27 22.55
C LYS A 123 -17.22 -14.03 21.21
N VAL A 124 -17.13 -13.31 20.09
CA VAL A 124 -16.96 -13.89 18.76
C VAL A 124 -15.61 -13.48 18.19
N ASP A 125 -14.93 -14.42 17.55
CA ASP A 125 -13.73 -14.16 16.75
C ASP A 125 -14.14 -13.83 15.31
N TYR A 126 -13.57 -12.76 14.77
CA TYR A 126 -13.82 -12.32 13.40
C TYR A 126 -12.54 -11.86 12.72
N ILE A 127 -12.45 -12.04 11.41
CA ILE A 127 -11.31 -11.63 10.62
C ILE A 127 -11.74 -10.51 9.68
N PHE A 128 -11.20 -9.31 9.88
CA PHE A 128 -11.32 -8.21 8.94
C PHE A 128 -10.22 -8.32 7.90
N VAL A 129 -10.56 -8.05 6.65
CA VAL A 129 -9.63 -8.10 5.52
C VAL A 129 -9.57 -6.73 4.88
N PHE A 130 -8.35 -6.22 4.74
CA PHE A 130 -8.05 -4.98 4.04
C PHE A 130 -7.24 -5.30 2.80
N ASP A 131 -7.66 -4.75 1.67
CA ASP A 131 -6.92 -4.76 0.43
C ASP A 131 -6.03 -3.51 0.39
N VAL A 132 -4.71 -3.70 0.40
CA VAL A 132 -3.73 -2.63 0.37
C VAL A 132 -3.08 -2.58 -1.01
N TYR A 133 -2.99 -1.39 -1.59
CA TYR A 133 -2.43 -1.14 -2.92
C TYR A 133 -1.21 -0.23 -2.82
N ASN A 134 -0.16 -0.54 -3.57
CA ASN A 134 0.95 0.36 -3.83
C ASN A 134 0.74 1.05 -5.18
N HIS A 135 0.30 2.29 -5.17
CA HIS A 135 0.13 3.14 -6.35
C HIS A 135 1.34 4.04 -6.64
N GLY A 136 2.45 3.85 -5.91
CA GLY A 136 3.73 4.48 -6.21
C GLY A 136 4.34 4.00 -7.53
N ASN A 137 5.57 4.40 -7.81
CA ASN A 137 6.29 4.01 -9.03
C ASN A 137 7.42 3.00 -8.78
N PHE A 138 7.57 2.52 -7.56
CA PHE A 138 8.58 1.52 -7.20
C PHE A 138 8.11 0.65 -6.04
N GLU A 139 8.83 -0.45 -5.81
CA GLU A 139 8.60 -1.31 -4.66
C GLU A 139 8.81 -0.54 -3.36
N ASP A 140 7.86 -0.70 -2.42
CA ASP A 140 7.92 -0.08 -1.11
C ASP A 140 7.50 -1.06 -0.02
N LYS A 141 7.99 -0.83 1.18
CA LYS A 141 7.61 -1.57 2.37
C LYS A 141 6.65 -0.72 3.19
N PHE A 142 5.45 -1.24 3.40
CA PHE A 142 4.45 -0.58 4.23
C PHE A 142 4.44 -1.19 5.62
N ARG A 143 4.44 -0.33 6.65
CA ARG A 143 4.20 -0.71 8.05
C ARG A 143 2.74 -0.55 8.36
N PHE A 144 2.20 -1.52 9.08
CA PHE A 144 0.80 -1.56 9.46
C PHE A 144 0.65 -1.41 10.95
N GLU A 145 -0.33 -0.60 11.35
CA GLU A 145 -0.68 -0.43 12.74
C GLU A 145 -2.19 -0.22 12.90
N ILE A 146 -2.65 -0.45 14.12
CA ILE A 146 -4.02 -0.15 14.52
C ILE A 146 -3.95 1.11 15.35
N ILE A 147 -4.61 2.15 14.87
CA ILE A 147 -4.61 3.46 15.53
C ILE A 147 -5.73 3.49 16.55
N ASP A 148 -5.37 3.82 17.77
CA ASP A 148 -6.28 4.12 18.86
C ASP A 148 -6.21 5.62 19.16
N LYS A 149 -7.08 6.40 18.52
CA LYS A 149 -7.08 7.88 18.64
C LYS A 149 -7.44 8.38 20.01
N ASP A 150 -8.22 7.60 20.77
CA ASP A 150 -8.63 7.94 22.13
C ASP A 150 -7.92 7.01 23.12
N PRO A 151 -6.84 7.46 23.78
CA PRO A 151 -6.10 6.62 24.72
C PRO A 151 -6.92 6.18 25.92
N ASP A 152 -8.03 6.87 26.24
CA ASP A 152 -8.91 6.50 27.33
C ASP A 152 -10.00 5.51 26.93
N ASN A 153 -10.29 5.40 25.62
CA ASN A 153 -11.35 4.56 25.06
C ASN A 153 -10.85 3.59 24.00
N THR A 154 -9.66 3.04 24.15
CA THR A 154 -9.07 2.08 23.21
C THR A 154 -9.90 0.81 23.12
N LEU A 155 -9.90 0.15 21.97
CA LEU A 155 -10.57 -1.14 21.79
C LEU A 155 -10.12 -2.16 22.85
N SER A 156 -8.84 -2.15 23.23
CA SER A 156 -8.29 -3.01 24.27
C SER A 156 -8.91 -2.72 25.63
N LYS A 157 -9.09 -1.45 26.02
CA LYS A 157 -9.74 -1.07 27.29
C LYS A 157 -11.22 -1.43 27.32
N GLN A 158 -11.85 -1.48 26.15
CA GLN A 158 -13.22 -1.94 25.97
C GLN A 158 -13.35 -3.48 25.93
N GLY A 159 -12.23 -4.19 26.12
CA GLY A 159 -12.18 -5.64 26.22
C GLY A 159 -12.10 -6.38 24.89
N PHE A 160 -11.86 -5.69 23.78
CA PHE A 160 -11.53 -6.33 22.53
C PHE A 160 -10.10 -6.89 22.57
N GLN A 161 -9.90 -8.02 21.91
CA GLN A 161 -8.58 -8.52 21.60
C GLN A 161 -8.36 -8.34 20.10
N VAL A 162 -7.42 -7.46 19.73
CA VAL A 162 -7.09 -7.17 18.35
C VAL A 162 -5.68 -7.64 18.08
N THR A 163 -5.51 -8.44 17.04
CA THR A 163 -4.21 -9.00 16.64
C THR A 163 -3.96 -8.73 15.17
N LEU A 164 -2.84 -8.08 14.88
CA LEU A 164 -2.33 -7.83 13.55
C LEU A 164 -1.17 -8.79 13.25
N PRO A 165 -1.42 -9.89 12.49
CA PRO A 165 -0.38 -10.90 12.23
C PRO A 165 0.77 -10.38 11.36
N ALA A 166 0.49 -9.46 10.45
CA ALA A 166 1.48 -8.86 9.57
C ALA A 166 1.66 -7.38 9.93
N VAL A 167 2.79 -7.03 10.53
CA VAL A 167 3.13 -5.65 10.91
C VAL A 167 3.81 -4.87 9.78
N SER A 168 4.27 -5.55 8.74
CA SER A 168 4.81 -4.91 7.53
C SER A 168 4.76 -5.86 6.34
N LEU A 169 4.73 -5.29 5.13
CA LEU A 169 4.73 -6.03 3.88
C LEU A 169 5.44 -5.25 2.78
N GLU A 170 6.32 -5.92 2.03
CA GLU A 170 6.90 -5.39 0.80
C GLU A 170 5.93 -5.59 -0.35
N MET A 171 5.72 -4.52 -1.12
CA MET A 171 4.73 -4.48 -2.19
C MET A 171 5.33 -3.81 -3.44
N PRO A 172 5.36 -4.53 -4.57
CA PRO A 172 5.74 -3.91 -5.84
C PRO A 172 4.71 -2.85 -6.25
N ALA A 173 5.15 -1.89 -7.07
CA ALA A 173 4.26 -0.90 -7.68
C ALA A 173 3.40 -1.55 -8.76
N THR A 174 2.29 -2.14 -8.34
CA THR A 174 1.32 -2.81 -9.23
C THR A 174 -0.10 -2.46 -8.82
N ASP A 175 -1.03 -2.63 -9.76
CA ASP A 175 -2.47 -2.45 -9.45
C ASP A 175 -3.05 -3.64 -8.66
N SER A 176 -2.22 -4.61 -8.26
CA SER A 176 -2.63 -5.79 -7.51
C SER A 176 -2.61 -5.53 -6.00
N ALA A 177 -3.75 -5.73 -5.35
CA ALA A 177 -3.85 -5.63 -3.90
C ALA A 177 -3.14 -6.77 -3.18
N LYS A 178 -2.54 -6.45 -2.03
CA LYS A 178 -2.15 -7.42 -1.02
C LYS A 178 -3.17 -7.40 0.12
N LYS A 179 -3.56 -8.60 0.57
CA LYS A 179 -4.57 -8.74 1.64
C LYS A 179 -3.91 -8.75 3.01
N VAL A 180 -4.28 -7.81 3.85
CA VAL A 180 -3.89 -7.75 5.26
C VAL A 180 -5.08 -8.18 6.12
N LYS A 181 -4.86 -9.15 7.00
CA LYS A 181 -5.89 -9.70 7.88
C LYS A 181 -5.69 -9.20 9.31
N ILE A 182 -6.78 -8.79 9.94
CA ILE A 182 -6.81 -8.38 11.34
C ILE A 182 -7.76 -9.30 12.07
N ASN A 183 -7.26 -10.00 13.09
CA ASN A 183 -8.09 -10.85 13.94
C ASN A 183 -8.64 -10.00 15.08
N VAL A 184 -9.96 -9.98 15.22
CA VAL A 184 -10.66 -9.23 16.25
C VAL A 184 -11.55 -10.18 17.04
N ARG A 185 -11.40 -10.19 18.36
CA ARG A 185 -12.29 -10.88 19.28
C ARG A 185 -13.10 -9.85 20.06
N THR A 186 -14.41 -9.96 19.95
CA THR A 186 -15.32 -9.08 20.69
C THR A 186 -15.31 -9.38 22.19
N PRO A 187 -15.55 -8.36 23.06
CA PRO A 187 -15.54 -8.53 24.49
C PRO A 187 -16.64 -9.46 25.00
N LYS A 188 -16.40 -10.02 26.18
CA LYS A 188 -17.42 -10.71 26.96
C LYS A 188 -18.24 -9.67 27.72
N ILE A 189 -19.31 -9.17 27.12
CA ILE A 189 -20.20 -8.21 27.78
C ILE A 189 -21.32 -9.00 28.43
N GLN A 190 -21.50 -8.84 29.76
CA GLN A 190 -22.63 -9.39 30.49
C GLN A 190 -23.85 -8.49 30.31
N GLY A 191 -24.98 -9.10 29.98
CA GLY A 191 -26.21 -8.37 29.73
C GLY A 191 -26.41 -7.98 28.28
N TRP A 192 -27.47 -7.20 28.06
CA TRP A 192 -27.85 -6.75 26.73
C TRP A 192 -26.88 -5.68 26.25
N THR A 193 -26.27 -5.91 25.07
CA THR A 193 -25.32 -4.98 24.47
C THR A 193 -25.83 -4.47 23.13
N ASP A 194 -25.64 -3.18 22.86
CA ASP A 194 -26.03 -2.49 21.65
C ASP A 194 -25.08 -1.29 21.50
N ALA A 195 -23.87 -1.55 20.97
CA ALA A 195 -22.81 -0.56 20.96
C ALA A 195 -22.00 -0.58 19.65
N TYR A 196 -21.57 0.61 19.22
CA TYR A 196 -20.73 0.82 18.05
C TYR A 196 -19.29 1.08 18.49
N TYR A 197 -18.37 0.45 17.79
CA TYR A 197 -16.93 0.59 17.97
C TYR A 197 -16.26 0.87 16.64
N GLN A 198 -15.15 1.59 16.67
CA GLN A 198 -14.36 1.88 15.48
C GLN A 198 -12.99 1.22 15.60
N LEU A 199 -12.55 0.60 14.50
CA LEU A 199 -11.19 0.12 14.34
C LEU A 199 -10.60 0.90 13.16
N GLU A 200 -9.52 1.62 13.42
CA GLU A 200 -8.76 2.33 12.40
C GLU A 200 -7.48 1.56 12.09
N PHE A 201 -7.35 1.15 10.86
CA PHE A 201 -6.18 0.48 10.33
C PHE A 201 -5.38 1.47 9.48
N GLN A 202 -4.08 1.60 9.74
CA GLN A 202 -3.19 2.52 9.07
C GLN A 202 -2.03 1.76 8.40
N ALA A 203 -1.62 2.25 7.23
CA ALA A 203 -0.40 1.85 6.55
C ALA A 203 0.50 3.07 6.37
N THR A 204 1.78 2.93 6.69
CA THR A 204 2.81 3.97 6.56
C THR A 204 3.92 3.46 5.65
N SER A 205 4.34 4.27 4.69
CA SER A 205 5.43 3.97 3.78
C SER A 205 6.80 4.07 4.46
N ASP A 206 7.60 3.03 4.36
CA ASP A 206 9.00 3.03 4.84
C ASP A 206 9.89 3.96 3.99
N PHE A 207 9.62 4.08 2.68
CA PHE A 207 10.33 5.01 1.81
C PHE A 207 10.10 6.44 2.28
N SER A 208 8.84 6.85 2.45
CA SER A 208 8.52 8.21 2.88
C SER A 208 9.06 8.53 4.27
N MET A 209 9.08 7.57 5.20
CA MET A 209 9.67 7.72 6.53
C MET A 209 11.20 7.96 6.50
N ARG A 210 11.89 7.49 5.45
CA ARG A 210 13.33 7.74 5.26
C ARG A 210 13.59 9.05 4.57
N ASP A 211 12.70 9.46 3.66
CA ASP A 211 12.80 10.68 2.87
C ASP A 211 12.41 11.91 3.71
N ASP A 212 11.27 11.85 4.37
CA ASP A 212 10.77 12.89 5.28
C ASP A 212 10.20 12.25 6.56
N LYS A 213 10.98 12.27 7.64
CA LYS A 213 10.59 11.69 8.94
C LYS A 213 9.45 12.43 9.61
N ASP A 214 9.33 13.72 9.35
CA ASP A 214 8.36 14.58 10.02
C ASP A 214 6.97 14.49 9.38
N ASN A 215 6.91 14.12 8.08
CA ASN A 215 5.67 14.00 7.32
C ASN A 215 5.63 12.68 6.51
N PRO A 216 5.63 11.52 7.16
CA PRO A 216 5.55 10.25 6.45
C PRO A 216 4.20 10.11 5.72
N ILE A 217 4.22 9.52 4.54
CA ILE A 217 2.99 9.23 3.80
C ILE A 217 2.28 8.06 4.46
N THR A 218 1.09 8.36 4.97
CA THR A 218 0.22 7.42 5.65
C THR A 218 -1.17 7.43 5.02
N GLU A 219 -1.82 6.28 5.04
CA GLU A 219 -3.23 6.15 4.69
C GLU A 219 -3.92 5.35 5.78
N SER A 220 -5.13 5.75 6.15
CA SER A 220 -5.91 5.03 7.15
C SER A 220 -7.32 4.71 6.66
N GLN A 221 -7.84 3.57 7.12
CA GLN A 221 -9.20 3.13 6.83
C GLN A 221 -9.91 2.75 8.13
N ILE A 222 -11.05 3.38 8.37
CA ILE A 222 -11.90 3.11 9.53
C ILE A 222 -12.97 2.09 9.15
N ILE A 223 -13.18 1.10 10.01
CA ILE A 223 -14.33 0.20 9.97
C ILE A 223 -15.15 0.34 11.24
N THR A 224 -16.46 0.12 11.11
CA THR A 224 -17.40 0.17 12.24
C THR A 224 -17.81 -1.25 12.63
N ILE A 225 -17.64 -1.59 13.89
CA ILE A 225 -18.04 -2.84 14.48
C ILE A 225 -19.26 -2.57 15.36
N TYR A 226 -20.41 -3.12 14.98
CA TYR A 226 -21.62 -3.06 15.79
C TYR A 226 -21.77 -4.34 16.58
N VAL A 227 -21.59 -4.27 17.91
CA VAL A 227 -21.75 -5.42 18.78
C VAL A 227 -23.15 -5.42 19.33
N ARG A 228 -23.92 -6.48 19.01
CA ARG A 228 -25.30 -6.63 19.44
C ARG A 228 -25.57 -8.04 19.98
N GLY A 229 -26.31 -8.11 21.07
CA GLY A 229 -26.77 -9.37 21.61
C GLY A 229 -26.50 -9.51 23.10
N VAL A 230 -26.70 -10.71 23.61
CA VAL A 230 -26.52 -11.04 25.01
C VAL A 230 -25.46 -12.12 25.12
N TYR A 231 -24.47 -11.90 25.98
CA TYR A 231 -23.61 -12.97 26.47
C TYR A 231 -24.22 -13.56 27.73
N LEU A 232 -24.73 -14.79 27.67
CA LEU A 232 -25.23 -15.52 28.79
C LEU A 232 -24.13 -16.47 29.29
N PRO A 233 -23.45 -16.16 30.41
CA PRO A 233 -22.50 -17.08 31.00
C PRO A 233 -23.27 -18.30 31.52
N GLY A 234 -22.83 -19.51 31.18
CA GLY A 234 -23.48 -20.76 31.58
C GLY A 234 -24.12 -21.56 30.47
N PHE A 235 -24.31 -20.99 29.28
CA PHE A 235 -24.69 -21.75 28.07
C PHE A 235 -23.46 -22.32 27.31
N GLU A 236 -22.31 -22.35 27.94
CA GLU A 236 -21.17 -23.10 27.38
C GLU A 236 -21.52 -24.60 27.49
N ILE A 237 -21.22 -25.37 26.47
CA ILE A 237 -21.62 -26.79 26.34
C ILE A 237 -21.27 -27.61 27.59
N ILE A 238 -20.09 -27.39 28.15
CA ILE A 238 -19.60 -28.16 29.31
C ILE A 238 -20.39 -27.82 30.61
N PRO A 239 -20.58 -26.55 31.05
CA PRO A 239 -21.39 -26.21 32.19
C PRO A 239 -22.86 -26.62 32.03
N THR A 240 -23.41 -26.45 30.81
CA THR A 240 -24.81 -26.82 30.55
C THR A 240 -25.03 -28.33 30.66
N LEU A 241 -24.15 -29.14 30.08
CA LEU A 241 -24.19 -30.61 30.19
C LEU A 241 -24.00 -31.06 31.64
N SER A 242 -23.12 -30.39 32.40
CA SER A 242 -22.91 -30.70 33.81
C SER A 242 -24.16 -30.41 34.64
N MET A 243 -24.85 -29.29 34.41
CA MET A 243 -26.10 -28.96 35.07
C MET A 243 -27.24 -29.90 34.74
N VAL A 244 -27.37 -30.27 33.45
CA VAL A 244 -28.38 -31.25 33.02
C VAL A 244 -28.09 -32.61 33.63
N ALA A 245 -26.84 -33.07 33.67
CA ALA A 245 -26.45 -34.34 34.30
C ALA A 245 -26.73 -34.36 35.79
N LEU A 246 -26.45 -33.25 36.52
CA LEU A 246 -26.75 -33.09 37.92
C LEU A 246 -28.27 -33.11 38.19
N ALA A 247 -29.05 -32.39 37.38
CA ALA A 247 -30.49 -32.39 37.48
C ALA A 247 -31.08 -33.78 37.24
N ALA A 248 -30.60 -34.50 36.23
CA ALA A 248 -31.02 -35.87 35.95
C ALA A 248 -30.67 -36.84 37.11
N ALA A 249 -29.46 -36.70 37.69
CA ALA A 249 -29.06 -37.52 38.86
C ALA A 249 -29.93 -37.26 40.10
N VAL A 250 -30.28 -36.00 40.39
CA VAL A 250 -31.17 -35.63 41.48
C VAL A 250 -32.59 -36.15 41.28
N MET A 251 -33.13 -36.02 40.06
CA MET A 251 -34.45 -36.56 39.75
C MET A 251 -34.47 -38.09 39.79
N GLY A 252 -33.47 -38.75 39.20
CA GLY A 252 -33.37 -40.22 39.27
C GLY A 252 -33.29 -40.77 40.68
N ARG A 253 -32.61 -40.08 41.62
CA ARG A 253 -32.55 -40.44 43.01
C ARG A 253 -33.87 -40.28 43.75
N ARG A 254 -34.70 -39.31 43.39
CA ARG A 254 -36.05 -39.13 43.92
C ARG A 254 -36.99 -40.25 43.48
N TYR A 255 -36.92 -40.67 42.24
CA TYR A 255 -37.77 -41.78 41.73
C TYR A 255 -37.39 -43.11 42.41
N LEU A 256 -36.12 -43.40 42.60
CA LEU A 256 -35.68 -44.62 43.26
C LEU A 256 -36.09 -44.70 44.75
N ASN A 257 -36.14 -43.55 45.45
CA ASN A 257 -36.60 -43.53 46.84
C ASN A 257 -38.11 -43.58 46.98
N THR A 258 -38.92 -43.30 45.94
CA THR A 258 -40.38 -43.40 46.01
C THR A 258 -40.87 -44.85 45.88
N ASP A 259 -40.13 -45.68 45.14
CA ASP A 259 -40.45 -47.08 44.95
C ASP A 259 -40.14 -47.95 46.21
N GLU A 260 -39.27 -47.49 47.15
CA GLU A 260 -39.01 -48.22 48.39
C GLU A 260 -40.04 -47.99 49.51
N GLU A 261 -40.91 -47.00 49.44
CA GLU A 261 -41.95 -46.72 50.43
C GLU A 261 -43.28 -47.45 50.18
N GLU A 262 -43.52 -48.14 49.09
CA GLU A 262 -44.75 -48.84 48.75
C GLU A 262 -44.74 -50.35 49.10
N GLU A 263 -43.62 -50.94 49.54
CA GLU A 263 -43.58 -52.32 50.01
C GLU A 263 -43.55 -52.42 51.53
N SER A 264 -44.64 -52.03 52.20
CA SER A 264 -44.92 -52.44 53.56
C SER A 264 -45.96 -53.55 53.60
N PRO A 265 -45.60 -54.75 54.00
CA PRO A 265 -46.56 -55.85 53.99
C PRO A 265 -47.63 -55.62 55.03
N MET A 266 -48.91 -55.66 54.61
CA MET A 266 -50.06 -55.82 55.47
C MET A 266 -49.91 -57.13 56.25
N GLY A 267 -49.51 -57.04 57.54
CA GLY A 267 -49.56 -58.16 58.49
C GLY A 267 -50.99 -58.50 58.83
N LEU A 268 -51.25 -59.72 58.63
CA LEU A 268 -52.40 -60.46 59.17
C LEU A 268 -52.65 -60.18 60.68
N PHE A 269 -53.88 -59.79 60.97
CA PHE A 269 -54.76 -60.46 61.95
C PHE A 269 -56.15 -59.83 61.84
#